data_96691d412bccc9a5ebed58078e33771a
#
_entry.id   96691d412bccc9a5ebed58078e33771a
#
_cell.length_a   1.000
_cell.length_b   1.000
_cell.length_c   1.000
_cell.angle_alpha   90.00
_cell.angle_beta   90.00
_cell.angle_gamma   90.00
#
_symmetry.space_group_name_H-M   'P 1'
#
loop_
_entity.id
_entity.type
_entity.pdbx_description
1 polymer ?
#
loop_
_entity_poly.entity_id
_entity_poly.type
_entity_poly.pdbx_seq_one_letter_code
_entity_poly.pdbx_strand_id
1 'polypeptide(L)'
;MFIAVVGGGQCSRDEAKLAEAVGAQLAKRGVTLICGGLGGVMAAACKGARSANGKTVGILPGNSREEANPYVDIPIVTGMGEARNVIVVNSAQAVIAIGGQYGTLSEIACALRNKIPVIGLNTWSLSKNGRLVKSIISANTPKEAVEKALAAAEGKTKAGEKE
;
A
#
# COMPACT_ATOMS: atom_id res chain seq x y z
N MET A 1 -0.89 13.76 -3.05
CA MET A 1 -0.81 12.41 -3.65
C MET A 1 -0.94 11.38 -2.54
N PHE A 2 -1.67 10.31 -2.82
CA PHE A 2 -1.86 9.17 -1.91
C PHE A 2 -1.26 7.90 -2.53
N ILE A 3 -0.45 7.18 -1.76
CA ILE A 3 0.07 5.86 -2.14
C ILE A 3 -0.39 4.86 -1.08
N ALA A 4 -0.99 3.75 -1.51
CA ALA A 4 -1.37 2.68 -0.61
C ALA A 4 -0.18 1.76 -0.34
N VAL A 5 0.00 1.37 0.92
CA VAL A 5 0.91 0.30 1.30
C VAL A 5 0.09 -0.86 1.84
N VAL A 6 0.16 -1.99 1.17
CA VAL A 6 -0.58 -3.22 1.51
C VAL A 6 0.38 -4.35 1.84
N GLY A 7 -0.03 -5.23 2.74
CA GLY A 7 0.78 -6.35 3.22
C GLY A 7 0.13 -7.05 4.40
N GLY A 8 0.78 -8.08 4.92
CA GLY A 8 0.24 -8.90 5.99
C GLY A 8 -0.01 -8.14 7.30
N GLY A 9 -1.12 -8.45 7.97
CA GLY A 9 -1.41 -8.01 9.34
C GLY A 9 -0.43 -8.58 10.38
N GLN A 10 0.27 -9.66 10.00
CA GLN A 10 1.47 -10.19 10.65
C GLN A 10 2.58 -10.25 9.60
N CYS A 11 3.80 -9.95 9.97
CA CYS A 11 4.93 -9.92 9.05
C CYS A 11 6.24 -10.34 9.75
N SER A 12 7.21 -10.78 8.96
CA SER A 12 8.57 -11.03 9.41
C SER A 12 9.29 -9.72 9.79
N ARG A 13 10.43 -9.86 10.49
CA ARG A 13 11.29 -8.70 10.78
C ARG A 13 11.79 -8.00 9.53
N ASP A 14 12.07 -8.76 8.48
CA ASP A 14 12.59 -8.22 7.23
C ASP A 14 11.50 -7.48 6.45
N GLU A 15 10.27 -8.02 6.40
CA GLU A 15 9.12 -7.32 5.83
C GLU A 15 8.80 -6.03 6.60
N ALA A 16 8.88 -6.06 7.94
CA ALA A 16 8.70 -4.86 8.75
C ALA A 16 9.74 -3.78 8.45
N LYS A 17 11.02 -4.15 8.31
CA LYS A 17 12.10 -3.21 7.93
C LYS A 17 11.86 -2.61 6.55
N LEU A 18 11.47 -3.42 5.57
CA LEU A 18 11.12 -2.95 4.22
C LEU A 18 9.96 -1.96 4.27
N ALA A 19 8.89 -2.30 5.00
CA ALA A 19 7.71 -1.45 5.14
C ALA A 19 8.02 -0.12 5.84
N GLU A 20 8.79 -0.14 6.93
CA GLU A 20 9.23 1.06 7.64
C GLU A 20 10.06 1.97 6.72
N ALA A 21 10.99 1.40 5.95
CA ALA A 21 11.79 2.15 5.00
C ALA A 21 10.93 2.73 3.85
N VAL A 22 9.94 1.99 3.33
CA VAL A 22 8.99 2.49 2.33
C VAL A 22 8.19 3.67 2.89
N GLY A 23 7.64 3.55 4.10
CA GLY A 23 6.90 4.64 4.76
C GLY A 23 7.73 5.91 4.91
N ALA A 24 8.97 5.78 5.38
CA ALA A 24 9.90 6.91 5.51
C ALA A 24 10.24 7.56 4.16
N GLN A 25 10.43 6.77 3.11
CA GLN A 25 10.68 7.29 1.76
C GLN A 25 9.47 8.01 1.18
N LEU A 26 8.25 7.52 1.38
CA LEU A 26 7.02 8.19 0.96
C LEU A 26 6.87 9.55 1.65
N ALA A 27 7.09 9.58 2.96
CA ALA A 27 7.02 10.82 3.76
C ALA A 27 8.00 11.89 3.27
N LYS A 28 9.26 11.52 3.00
CA LYS A 28 10.28 12.43 2.44
C LYS A 28 9.92 13.02 1.09
N ARG A 29 8.98 12.42 0.37
CA ARG A 29 8.46 12.89 -0.93
C ARG A 29 7.13 13.64 -0.78
N GLY A 30 6.68 13.94 0.45
CA GLY A 30 5.42 14.66 0.72
C GLY A 30 4.17 13.85 0.39
N VAL A 31 4.29 12.52 0.31
CA VAL A 31 3.18 11.61 0.00
C VAL A 31 2.46 11.22 1.28
N THR A 32 1.13 11.23 1.26
CA THR A 32 0.31 10.65 2.32
C THR A 32 0.19 9.14 2.11
N LEU A 33 0.57 8.37 3.12
CA LEU A 33 0.45 6.93 3.12
C LEU A 33 -0.98 6.52 3.49
N ILE A 34 -1.59 5.64 2.70
CA ILE A 34 -2.85 4.97 3.03
C ILE A 34 -2.59 3.49 3.28
N CYS A 35 -3.24 2.91 4.27
CA CYS A 35 -3.19 1.46 4.53
C CYS A 35 -4.46 0.97 5.21
N GLY A 36 -4.52 -0.32 5.51
CA GLY A 36 -5.63 -0.92 6.26
C GLY A 36 -5.67 -0.59 7.76
N GLY A 37 -4.70 0.14 8.28
CA GLY A 37 -4.69 0.70 9.63
C GLY A 37 -4.38 -0.27 10.78
N LEU A 38 -4.17 -1.56 10.50
CA LEU A 38 -3.91 -2.59 11.51
C LEU A 38 -2.41 -2.85 11.72
N GLY A 39 -2.04 -4.04 12.19
CA GLY A 39 -0.67 -4.44 12.52
C GLY A 39 0.23 -4.78 11.32
N GLY A 40 1.33 -5.46 11.59
CA GLY A 40 2.26 -6.00 10.61
C GLY A 40 2.87 -4.94 9.68
N VAL A 41 2.81 -5.19 8.39
CA VAL A 41 3.33 -4.29 7.34
C VAL A 41 2.70 -2.90 7.44
N MET A 42 1.39 -2.81 7.73
CA MET A 42 0.67 -1.54 7.86
C MET A 42 1.21 -0.67 8.98
N ALA A 43 1.39 -1.26 10.17
CA ALA A 43 1.95 -0.55 11.32
C ALA A 43 3.40 -0.13 11.08
N ALA A 44 4.22 -1.00 10.50
CA ALA A 44 5.61 -0.69 10.19
C ALA A 44 5.74 0.46 9.16
N ALA A 45 4.93 0.44 8.11
CA ALA A 45 4.90 1.51 7.12
C ALA A 45 4.45 2.85 7.74
N CYS A 46 3.39 2.84 8.56
CA CYS A 46 2.94 4.05 9.28
C CYS A 46 4.01 4.57 10.23
N LYS A 47 4.71 3.69 10.96
CA LYS A 47 5.84 4.05 11.83
C LYS A 47 6.94 4.77 11.05
N GLY A 48 7.34 4.21 9.92
CA GLY A 48 8.34 4.81 9.04
C GLY A 48 7.91 6.17 8.49
N ALA A 49 6.66 6.30 8.07
CA ALA A 49 6.12 7.57 7.58
C ALA A 49 6.13 8.65 8.69
N ARG A 50 5.66 8.32 9.88
CA ARG A 50 5.66 9.26 11.01
C ARG A 50 7.07 9.65 11.46
N SER A 51 8.02 8.74 11.47
CA SER A 51 9.42 9.04 11.83
C SER A 51 10.06 10.07 10.89
N ALA A 52 9.53 10.22 9.68
CA ALA A 52 9.94 11.20 8.69
C ALA A 52 8.92 12.36 8.51
N ASN A 53 8.10 12.63 9.53
CA ASN A 53 7.07 13.67 9.54
C ASN A 53 6.02 13.57 8.43
N GLY A 54 5.76 12.35 7.95
CA GLY A 54 4.72 12.08 6.95
C GLY A 54 3.34 11.91 7.58
N LYS A 55 2.30 11.96 6.74
CA LYS A 55 0.90 11.73 7.11
C LYS A 55 0.46 10.32 6.79
N THR A 56 -0.37 9.73 7.67
CA THR A 56 -0.87 8.38 7.54
C THR A 56 -2.38 8.32 7.68
N VAL A 57 -3.03 7.55 6.80
CA VAL A 57 -4.47 7.28 6.82
C VAL A 57 -4.69 5.78 6.96
N GLY A 58 -5.45 5.37 7.95
CA GLY A 58 -5.85 3.98 8.16
C GLY A 58 -7.32 3.76 7.87
N ILE A 59 -7.64 2.92 6.88
CA ILE A 59 -9.01 2.51 6.57
C ILE A 59 -9.32 1.24 7.37
N LEU A 60 -10.02 1.39 8.47
CA LEU A 60 -10.24 0.32 9.45
C LEU A 60 -11.41 -0.58 9.07
N PRO A 61 -11.28 -1.91 9.26
CA PRO A 61 -12.36 -2.85 8.96
C PRO A 61 -13.47 -2.86 10.00
N GLY A 62 -13.15 -2.55 11.25
CA GLY A 62 -14.06 -2.63 12.39
C GLY A 62 -14.84 -1.35 12.64
N ASN A 63 -15.39 -1.27 13.85
CA ASN A 63 -16.32 -0.21 14.27
C ASN A 63 -15.69 0.79 15.24
N SER A 64 -14.40 0.65 15.58
CA SER A 64 -13.72 1.50 16.54
C SER A 64 -12.43 2.09 15.99
N ARG A 65 -12.15 3.35 16.30
CA ARG A 65 -10.87 4.02 16.02
C ARG A 65 -9.72 3.41 16.82
N GLU A 66 -10.01 2.79 17.94
CA GLU A 66 -9.03 2.17 18.83
C GLU A 66 -8.36 0.93 18.22
N GLU A 67 -8.96 0.38 17.15
CA GLU A 67 -8.35 -0.71 16.39
C GLU A 67 -7.14 -0.26 15.57
N ALA A 68 -6.99 1.04 15.34
CA ALA A 68 -5.87 1.58 14.55
C ALA A 68 -4.54 1.36 15.26
N ASN A 69 -3.50 1.00 14.51
CA ASN A 69 -2.15 1.02 15.06
C ASN A 69 -1.76 2.44 15.51
N PRO A 70 -0.83 2.58 16.49
CA PRO A 70 -0.53 3.87 17.12
C PRO A 70 0.15 4.89 16.20
N TYR A 71 0.48 4.51 14.98
CA TYR A 71 1.15 5.37 14.00
C TYR A 71 0.19 5.90 12.92
N VAL A 72 -1.11 5.59 13.00
CA VAL A 72 -2.14 6.16 12.12
C VAL A 72 -2.54 7.54 12.64
N ASP A 73 -2.44 8.57 11.78
CA ASP A 73 -2.87 9.92 12.12
C ASP A 73 -4.37 10.10 11.92
N ILE A 74 -4.91 9.55 10.84
CA ILE A 74 -6.32 9.69 10.45
C ILE A 74 -6.94 8.29 10.33
N PRO A 75 -7.58 7.77 11.38
CA PRO A 75 -8.33 6.52 11.31
C PRO A 75 -9.73 6.75 10.71
N ILE A 76 -10.07 5.99 9.68
CA ILE A 76 -11.39 5.97 9.04
C ILE A 76 -12.07 4.64 9.39
N VAL A 77 -13.12 4.70 10.17
CA VAL A 77 -13.90 3.55 10.62
C VAL A 77 -14.95 3.22 9.56
N THR A 78 -14.94 1.98 9.06
CA THR A 78 -15.88 1.58 8.00
C THR A 78 -16.93 0.56 8.43
N GLY A 79 -16.64 -0.29 9.40
CA GLY A 79 -17.51 -1.42 9.77
C GLY A 79 -17.70 -2.46 8.67
N MET A 80 -16.86 -2.44 7.63
CA MET A 80 -17.04 -3.27 6.42
C MET A 80 -16.22 -4.56 6.41
N GLY A 81 -15.48 -4.85 7.49
CA GLY A 81 -14.57 -5.98 7.51
C GLY A 81 -13.56 -5.89 6.35
N GLU A 82 -13.24 -7.01 5.74
CA GLU A 82 -12.28 -7.06 4.63
C GLU A 82 -12.76 -6.37 3.34
N ALA A 83 -14.06 -6.14 3.19
CA ALA A 83 -14.59 -5.41 2.02
C ALA A 83 -14.01 -4.00 1.90
N ARG A 84 -13.51 -3.40 3.02
CA ARG A 84 -12.85 -2.09 3.01
C ARG A 84 -11.52 -2.08 2.23
N ASN A 85 -10.95 -3.26 1.89
CA ASN A 85 -9.73 -3.36 1.08
C ASN A 85 -9.88 -2.64 -0.27
N VAL A 86 -11.09 -2.67 -0.82
CA VAL A 86 -11.42 -1.92 -2.05
C VAL A 86 -11.25 -0.41 -1.83
N ILE A 87 -11.61 0.10 -0.65
CA ILE A 87 -11.48 1.53 -0.33
C ILE A 87 -10.01 1.90 -0.21
N VAL A 88 -9.18 1.08 0.47
CA VAL A 88 -7.73 1.30 0.58
C VAL A 88 -7.12 1.49 -0.80
N VAL A 89 -7.39 0.54 -1.69
CA VAL A 89 -6.82 0.52 -3.04
C VAL A 89 -7.31 1.68 -3.89
N ASN A 90 -8.63 1.92 -3.92
CA ASN A 90 -9.23 2.96 -4.78
C ASN A 90 -8.91 4.39 -4.32
N SER A 91 -8.51 4.56 -3.06
CA SER A 91 -8.11 5.87 -2.53
C SER A 91 -6.71 6.30 -2.95
N ALA A 92 -5.94 5.44 -3.61
CA ALA A 92 -4.55 5.70 -3.95
C ALA A 92 -4.31 5.79 -5.46
N GLN A 93 -3.29 6.55 -5.85
CA GLN A 93 -2.83 6.65 -7.23
C GLN A 93 -1.94 5.46 -7.64
N ALA A 94 -1.28 4.81 -6.67
CA ALA A 94 -0.55 3.57 -6.85
C ALA A 94 -0.53 2.76 -5.55
N VAL A 95 -0.22 1.47 -5.65
CA VAL A 95 -0.14 0.52 -4.54
C VAL A 95 1.28 -0.04 -4.45
N ILE A 96 1.86 -0.05 -3.27
CA ILE A 96 3.09 -0.81 -2.96
C ILE A 96 2.68 -2.01 -2.11
N ALA A 97 2.87 -3.21 -2.65
CA ALA A 97 2.61 -4.47 -1.97
C ALA A 97 3.90 -5.06 -1.40
N ILE A 98 3.91 -5.39 -0.11
CA ILE A 98 5.07 -5.92 0.61
C ILE A 98 4.70 -7.24 1.25
N GLY A 99 5.37 -8.33 0.87
CA GLY A 99 5.07 -9.68 1.35
C GLY A 99 3.59 -10.02 1.18
N GLY A 100 2.98 -10.48 2.27
CA GLY A 100 1.53 -10.62 2.40
C GLY A 100 0.97 -11.99 1.99
N GLN A 101 -0.25 -12.24 2.43
CA GLN A 101 -1.01 -13.45 2.20
C GLN A 101 -2.23 -13.17 1.29
N TYR A 102 -3.29 -13.97 1.39
CA TYR A 102 -4.46 -13.86 0.50
C TYR A 102 -5.20 -12.52 0.57
N GLY A 103 -5.23 -11.86 1.74
CA GLY A 103 -5.78 -10.50 1.84
C GLY A 103 -5.02 -9.52 0.95
N THR A 104 -3.69 -9.55 1.00
CA THR A 104 -2.82 -8.74 0.13
C THR A 104 -2.98 -9.10 -1.34
N LEU A 105 -3.12 -10.40 -1.66
CA LEU A 105 -3.40 -10.83 -3.03
C LEU A 105 -4.74 -10.28 -3.54
N SER A 106 -5.77 -10.23 -2.70
CA SER A 106 -7.06 -9.63 -3.06
C SER A 106 -6.96 -8.14 -3.36
N GLU A 107 -6.15 -7.41 -2.58
CA GLU A 107 -5.86 -5.99 -2.81
C GLU A 107 -5.09 -5.77 -4.11
N ILE A 108 -4.08 -6.60 -4.39
CA ILE A 108 -3.34 -6.59 -5.66
C ILE A 108 -4.30 -6.83 -6.84
N ALA A 109 -5.14 -7.85 -6.76
CA ALA A 109 -6.09 -8.17 -7.82
C ALA A 109 -7.11 -7.04 -8.05
N CYS A 110 -7.59 -6.43 -6.97
CA CYS A 110 -8.48 -5.28 -7.02
C CYS A 110 -7.80 -4.08 -7.70
N ALA A 111 -6.56 -3.77 -7.33
CA ALA A 111 -5.79 -2.69 -7.94
C ALA A 111 -5.59 -2.89 -9.43
N LEU A 112 -5.16 -4.08 -9.83
CA LEU A 112 -4.94 -4.43 -11.25
C LEU A 112 -6.22 -4.33 -12.07
N ARG A 113 -7.35 -4.83 -11.53
CA ARG A 113 -8.67 -4.71 -12.17
C ARG A 113 -9.07 -3.25 -12.40
N ASN A 114 -8.77 -2.38 -11.44
CA ASN A 114 -9.10 -0.96 -11.49
C ASN A 114 -8.02 -0.11 -12.17
N LYS A 115 -7.06 -0.76 -12.84
CA LYS A 115 -5.93 -0.13 -13.54
C LYS A 115 -5.09 0.78 -12.62
N ILE A 116 -5.05 0.48 -11.32
CA ILE A 116 -4.18 1.15 -10.37
C ILE A 116 -2.83 0.43 -10.40
N PRO A 117 -1.71 1.15 -10.65
CA PRO A 117 -0.39 0.55 -10.69
C PRO A 117 -0.04 -0.17 -9.39
N VAL A 118 0.50 -1.37 -9.49
CA VAL A 118 0.97 -2.16 -8.35
C VAL A 118 2.48 -2.35 -8.46
N ILE A 119 3.19 -1.92 -7.43
CA ILE A 119 4.61 -2.14 -7.24
C ILE A 119 4.81 -3.24 -6.21
N GLY A 120 5.46 -4.31 -6.60
CA GLY A 120 5.74 -5.45 -5.73
C GLY A 120 7.14 -5.39 -5.14
N LEU A 121 7.23 -5.42 -3.80
CA LEU A 121 8.46 -5.51 -3.05
C LEU A 121 8.43 -6.80 -2.21
N ASN A 122 9.10 -7.85 -2.69
CA ASN A 122 9.11 -9.17 -2.05
C ASN A 122 7.70 -9.72 -1.77
N THR A 123 6.83 -9.66 -2.79
CA THR A 123 5.43 -10.08 -2.71
C THR A 123 5.08 -11.10 -3.80
N TRP A 124 3.81 -11.28 -4.09
CA TRP A 124 3.25 -12.22 -5.05
C TRP A 124 3.78 -12.02 -6.47
N SER A 125 4.00 -13.12 -7.17
CA SER A 125 4.08 -13.14 -8.62
C SER A 125 2.91 -13.96 -9.17
N LEU A 126 2.28 -13.47 -10.24
CA LEU A 126 1.08 -14.07 -10.80
C LEU A 126 1.39 -14.78 -12.12
N SER A 127 0.81 -15.94 -12.32
CA SER A 127 0.86 -16.63 -13.61
C SER A 127 -0.55 -16.99 -14.09
N LYS A 128 -0.78 -16.93 -15.40
CA LYS A 128 -2.01 -17.36 -16.05
C LYS A 128 -1.67 -18.30 -17.20
N ASN A 129 -2.24 -19.50 -17.18
CA ASN A 129 -1.95 -20.54 -18.17
C ASN A 129 -0.44 -20.82 -18.30
N GLY A 130 0.27 -20.90 -17.17
CA GLY A 130 1.72 -21.16 -17.12
C GLY A 130 2.61 -19.98 -17.55
N ARG A 131 2.04 -18.82 -17.86
CA ARG A 131 2.81 -17.64 -18.26
C ARG A 131 2.76 -16.56 -17.18
N LEU A 132 3.93 -16.00 -16.84
CA LEU A 132 4.04 -14.91 -15.87
C LEU A 132 3.26 -13.68 -16.34
N VAL A 133 2.42 -13.16 -15.45
CA VAL A 133 1.68 -11.91 -15.65
C VAL A 133 2.57 -10.75 -15.18
N LYS A 134 3.00 -9.88 -16.10
CA LYS A 134 3.90 -8.76 -15.81
C LYS A 134 3.18 -7.49 -15.32
N SER A 135 1.96 -7.62 -14.82
CA SER A 135 1.17 -6.47 -14.36
C SER A 135 1.63 -5.90 -13.01
N ILE A 136 2.37 -6.70 -12.21
CA ILE A 136 3.01 -6.22 -10.99
C ILE A 136 4.41 -5.73 -11.35
N ILE A 137 4.67 -4.46 -11.11
CA ILE A 137 5.98 -3.84 -11.34
C ILE A 137 6.91 -4.25 -10.20
N SER A 138 7.91 -5.08 -10.48
CA SER A 138 8.85 -5.55 -9.46
C SER A 138 9.79 -4.44 -8.99
N ALA A 139 10.08 -4.40 -7.70
CA ALA A 139 11.11 -3.57 -7.08
C ALA A 139 11.95 -4.42 -6.11
N ASN A 140 13.23 -4.09 -6.00
CA ASN A 140 14.18 -4.82 -5.16
C ASN A 140 14.53 -4.08 -3.87
N THR A 141 14.27 -2.78 -3.81
CA THR A 141 14.56 -1.94 -2.65
C THR A 141 13.39 -1.01 -2.32
N PRO A 142 13.26 -0.57 -1.06
CA PRO A 142 12.25 0.41 -0.67
C PRO A 142 12.30 1.71 -1.48
N LYS A 143 13.50 2.21 -1.75
CA LYS A 143 13.71 3.41 -2.57
C LYS A 143 13.19 3.21 -3.99
N GLU A 144 13.56 2.11 -4.63
CA GLU A 144 13.10 1.75 -5.98
C GLU A 144 11.57 1.59 -6.03
N ALA A 145 10.98 0.95 -5.01
CA ALA A 145 9.53 0.77 -4.93
C ALA A 145 8.79 2.12 -4.90
N VAL A 146 9.27 3.07 -4.10
CA VAL A 146 8.68 4.40 -4.01
C VAL A 146 8.88 5.19 -5.30
N GLU A 147 10.07 5.17 -5.90
CA GLU A 147 10.33 5.86 -7.18
C GLU A 147 9.42 5.34 -8.30
N LYS A 148 9.27 4.02 -8.41
CA LYS A 148 8.36 3.40 -9.40
C LYS A 148 6.90 3.73 -9.12
N ALA A 149 6.48 3.76 -7.85
CA ALA A 149 5.12 4.12 -7.48
C ALA A 149 4.78 5.57 -7.86
N LEU A 150 5.70 6.49 -7.60
CA LEU A 150 5.53 7.91 -7.95
C LEU A 150 5.46 8.11 -9.47
N ALA A 151 6.40 7.52 -10.21
CA ALA A 151 6.41 7.61 -11.67
C ALA A 151 5.13 7.05 -12.30
N ALA A 152 4.63 5.91 -11.79
CA ALA A 152 3.39 5.29 -12.28
C ALA A 152 2.14 6.12 -11.92
N ALA A 153 2.12 6.74 -10.73
CA ALA A 153 1.04 7.62 -10.29
C ALA A 153 0.95 8.90 -11.13
N GLU A 154 2.08 9.53 -11.44
CA GLU A 154 2.15 10.74 -12.29
C GLU A 154 1.73 10.46 -13.74
N GLY A 155 2.10 9.30 -14.29
CA GLY A 155 1.68 8.87 -15.63
C GLY A 155 0.16 8.72 -15.74
N LYS A 156 -0.51 8.31 -14.67
CA LYS A 156 -1.96 8.16 -14.62
C LYS A 156 -2.68 9.51 -14.53
N THR A 157 -2.15 10.46 -13.77
CA THR A 157 -2.73 11.82 -13.63
C THR A 157 -2.75 12.54 -14.98
N LYS A 158 -1.68 12.45 -15.76
CA LYS A 158 -1.58 13.06 -17.11
C LYS A 158 -2.51 12.43 -18.16
N ALA A 159 -2.89 11.16 -17.98
CA ALA A 159 -3.83 10.48 -18.89
C ALA A 159 -5.29 10.85 -18.60
N GLY A 160 -5.64 11.11 -17.34
CA GLY A 160 -6.99 11.53 -16.94
C GLY A 160 -7.32 13.00 -17.22
N GLU A 161 -6.32 13.84 -17.46
CA GLU A 161 -6.51 15.25 -17.84
C GLU A 161 -6.75 15.48 -19.34
N LYS A 162 -6.73 14.38 -20.12
CA LYS A 162 -6.90 14.43 -21.60
C LYS A 162 -8.26 13.89 -22.08
N GLU A 163 -9.14 13.50 -21.19
CA GLU A 163 -10.53 13.13 -21.46
C GLU A 163 -11.48 14.24 -20.95
#